data_5d209a174f168cae391547f8a4b4fdca
#
_entry.id   5d209a174f168cae391547f8a4b4fdca
#
_cell.length_a   1.000
_cell.length_b   1.000
_cell.length_c   1.000
_cell.angle_alpha   90.00
_cell.angle_beta   90.00
_cell.angle_gamma   90.00
#
_symmetry.space_group_name_H-M   'P 1'
#
loop_
_entity.id
_entity.type
_entity.pdbx_description
1 polymer ?
#
loop_
_entity_poly.entity_id
_entity_poly.type
_entity_poly.pdbx_seq_one_letter_code
_entity_poly.pdbx_strand_id
1 'polypeptide(L)'
;NGSVIIRFKEQIEKGGPVTVTHPNITRYFMTIPEACQLVLEAGSMGNGGEIFVFDMGKPVAIADLAKKMIRLYGLIPNIDVNITYSGLRPGEKLYEELLNDAENTTQTYHEKILIAKVREVSFELVKQNTYELETILTTTNDEMLLVGKMKELVPEYISNNSIYQQLDTTVISIAN
;
A
#
# COMPACT_ATOMS: atom_id res chain seq x y z
N ASN A 1 9.19 -12.92 1.40
CA ASN A 1 8.24 -13.76 0.69
C ASN A 1 7.15 -12.88 0.06
N GLY A 2 6.72 -13.15 -1.18
CA GLY A 2 5.68 -12.39 -1.87
C GLY A 2 6.15 -11.28 -2.79
N SER A 3 7.46 -11.09 -2.99
CA SER A 3 7.96 -10.09 -3.94
C SER A 3 7.53 -10.43 -5.37
N VAL A 4 7.00 -9.44 -6.09
CA VAL A 4 6.65 -9.55 -7.51
C VAL A 4 7.84 -10.01 -8.37
N ILE A 5 9.05 -9.65 -7.98
CA ILE A 5 10.31 -10.04 -8.65
C ILE A 5 10.49 -11.56 -8.61
N ILE A 6 10.29 -12.19 -7.44
CA ILE A 6 10.41 -13.65 -7.30
C ILE A 6 9.34 -14.35 -8.16
N ARG A 7 8.12 -13.86 -8.12
CA ARG A 7 7.01 -14.40 -8.93
C ARG A 7 7.30 -14.30 -10.42
N PHE A 8 7.78 -13.15 -10.90
CA PHE A 8 8.12 -12.96 -12.31
C PHE A 8 9.28 -13.87 -12.72
N LYS A 9 10.31 -14.01 -11.87
CA LYS A 9 11.39 -14.96 -12.09
C LYS A 9 10.86 -16.38 -12.32
N GLU A 10 10.06 -16.89 -11.42
CA GLU A 10 9.48 -18.24 -11.52
C GLU A 10 8.62 -18.41 -12.78
N GLN A 11 7.84 -17.37 -13.15
CA GLN A 11 7.01 -17.41 -14.36
C GLN A 11 7.86 -17.42 -15.65
N ILE A 12 8.91 -16.61 -15.71
CA ILE A 12 9.82 -16.57 -16.85
C ILE A 12 10.56 -17.92 -17.01
N GLU A 13 11.07 -18.48 -15.92
CA GLU A 13 11.78 -19.78 -15.93
C GLU A 13 10.88 -20.95 -16.35
N LYS A 14 9.56 -20.82 -16.18
CA LYS A 14 8.56 -21.78 -16.66
C LYS A 14 8.08 -21.52 -18.11
N GLY A 15 8.61 -20.51 -18.79
CA GLY A 15 8.20 -20.15 -20.15
C GLY A 15 7.00 -19.18 -20.19
N GLY A 16 6.60 -18.62 -19.07
CA GLY A 16 5.50 -17.65 -18.98
C GLY A 16 4.10 -18.29 -18.85
N PRO A 17 3.03 -17.49 -18.99
CA PRO A 17 3.08 -16.04 -19.12
C PRO A 17 3.46 -15.33 -17.82
N VAL A 18 4.01 -14.11 -17.92
CA VAL A 18 4.18 -13.22 -16.77
C VAL A 18 2.86 -12.48 -16.52
N THR A 19 2.32 -12.63 -15.32
CA THR A 19 1.00 -12.09 -14.96
C THR A 19 1.13 -10.80 -14.15
N VAL A 20 0.55 -9.71 -14.66
CA VAL A 20 0.42 -8.40 -14.04
C VAL A 20 -1.07 -8.14 -13.78
N THR A 21 -1.42 -7.50 -12.67
CA THR A 21 -2.83 -7.28 -12.35
C THR A 21 -3.47 -6.18 -13.19
N HIS A 22 -2.72 -5.13 -13.56
CA HIS A 22 -3.24 -4.06 -14.42
C HIS A 22 -2.10 -3.39 -15.19
N PRO A 23 -2.28 -2.97 -16.47
CA PRO A 23 -1.21 -2.36 -17.27
C PRO A 23 -0.61 -1.08 -16.64
N ASN A 24 -1.41 -0.31 -15.92
CA ASN A 24 -1.01 0.96 -15.33
C ASN A 24 -0.65 0.86 -13.83
N ILE A 25 -0.59 -0.37 -13.27
CA ILE A 25 -0.29 -0.53 -11.85
C ILE A 25 1.15 -0.12 -11.55
N THR A 26 1.33 0.67 -10.52
CA THR A 26 2.66 1.07 -10.04
C THR A 26 2.87 0.64 -8.60
N ARG A 27 4.13 0.41 -8.22
CA ARG A 27 4.54 0.12 -6.85
C ARG A 27 5.86 0.78 -6.55
N TYR A 28 6.08 1.06 -5.27
CA TYR A 28 7.36 1.52 -4.78
C TYR A 28 8.24 0.34 -4.41
N PHE A 29 9.53 0.50 -4.57
CA PHE A 29 10.51 -0.51 -4.20
C PHE A 29 11.60 0.10 -3.34
N MET A 30 11.97 -0.65 -2.33
CA MET A 30 13.11 -0.33 -1.48
C MET A 30 13.91 -1.61 -1.24
N THR A 31 15.22 -1.50 -1.20
CA THR A 31 16.05 -2.65 -0.86
C THR A 31 15.99 -2.95 0.63
N ILE A 32 16.17 -4.22 1.02
CA ILE A 32 16.16 -4.61 2.42
C ILE A 32 17.23 -3.86 3.23
N PRO A 33 18.49 -3.73 2.77
CA PRO A 33 19.49 -2.94 3.48
C PRO A 33 19.10 -1.48 3.69
N GLU A 34 18.53 -0.83 2.67
CA GLU A 34 18.04 0.54 2.76
C GLU A 34 16.90 0.66 3.79
N ALA A 35 15.91 -0.24 3.73
CA ALA A 35 14.82 -0.27 4.70
C ALA A 35 15.34 -0.44 6.14
N CYS A 36 16.30 -1.36 6.37
CA CYS A 36 16.89 -1.57 7.68
C CYS A 36 17.62 -0.32 8.18
N GLN A 37 18.40 0.35 7.32
CA GLN A 37 19.10 1.58 7.69
C GLN A 37 18.13 2.70 8.08
N LEU A 38 17.07 2.91 7.28
CA LEU A 38 16.06 3.92 7.59
C LEU A 38 15.31 3.64 8.89
N VAL A 39 15.00 2.37 9.18
CA VAL A 39 14.35 1.99 10.45
C VAL A 39 15.27 2.25 11.65
N LEU A 40 16.55 1.90 11.55
CA LEU A 40 17.52 2.17 12.61
C LEU A 40 17.71 3.68 12.85
N GLU A 41 17.79 4.44 11.77
CA GLU A 41 17.90 5.89 11.82
C GLU A 41 16.65 6.53 12.45
N ALA A 42 15.46 6.14 12.00
CA ALA A 42 14.19 6.59 12.59
C ALA A 42 14.11 6.25 14.09
N GLY A 43 14.53 5.04 14.46
CA GLY A 43 14.57 4.62 15.87
C GLY A 43 15.52 5.45 16.74
N SER A 44 16.62 5.96 16.16
CA SER A 44 17.58 6.80 16.87
C SER A 44 17.09 8.24 17.09
N MET A 45 16.21 8.76 16.23
CA MET A 45 15.71 10.12 16.31
C MET A 45 14.36 10.25 17.01
N GLY A 46 13.65 9.13 17.25
CA GLY A 46 12.33 9.12 17.87
C GLY A 46 12.34 9.54 19.33
N ASN A 47 11.34 10.34 19.73
CA ASN A 47 11.13 10.75 21.11
C ASN A 47 9.90 10.05 21.73
N GLY A 48 9.13 9.33 20.93
CA GLY A 48 7.95 8.57 21.30
C GLY A 48 6.66 9.18 20.75
N GLY A 49 5.84 8.33 20.14
CA GLY A 49 4.55 8.72 19.55
C GLY A 49 4.60 9.20 18.12
N GLU A 50 5.80 9.37 17.52
CA GLU A 50 5.92 9.77 16.12
C GLU A 50 5.63 8.61 15.18
N ILE A 51 5.07 8.93 14.01
CA ILE A 51 4.95 8.02 12.87
C ILE A 51 5.93 8.49 11.81
N PHE A 52 7.00 7.71 11.59
CA PHE A 52 7.97 8.00 10.56
C PHE A 52 7.51 7.47 9.20
N VAL A 53 7.63 8.32 8.19
CA VAL A 53 7.30 8.01 6.78
C VAL A 53 8.59 8.10 5.97
N PHE A 54 8.85 7.10 5.15
CA PHE A 54 10.04 7.08 4.32
C PHE A 54 9.73 7.57 2.90
N ASP A 55 10.60 8.41 2.37
CA ASP A 55 10.57 8.75 0.95
C ASP A 55 10.97 7.52 0.13
N MET A 56 9.99 6.98 -0.56
CA MET A 56 10.14 5.79 -1.41
C MET A 56 10.65 6.12 -2.83
N GLY A 57 10.90 7.40 -3.11
CA GLY A 57 11.32 7.86 -4.42
C GLY A 57 10.20 7.75 -5.47
N LYS A 58 10.55 7.30 -6.67
CA LYS A 58 9.59 7.21 -7.79
C LYS A 58 8.93 5.85 -7.88
N PRO A 59 7.62 5.80 -8.14
CA PRO A 59 6.92 4.53 -8.37
C PRO A 59 7.39 3.87 -9.68
N VAL A 60 7.40 2.56 -9.68
CA VAL A 60 7.79 1.73 -10.83
C VAL A 60 6.55 1.08 -11.43
N ALA A 61 6.35 1.25 -12.74
CA ALA A 61 5.32 0.54 -13.48
C ALA A 61 5.63 -0.97 -13.52
N ILE A 62 4.71 -1.78 -12.99
CA ILE A 62 4.92 -3.24 -12.86
C ILE A 62 5.01 -3.92 -14.23
N ALA A 63 4.27 -3.44 -15.22
CA ALA A 63 4.37 -3.92 -16.59
C ALA A 63 5.77 -3.67 -17.21
N ASP A 64 6.39 -2.53 -16.90
CA ASP A 64 7.74 -2.25 -17.37
C ASP A 64 8.81 -3.05 -16.62
N LEU A 65 8.60 -3.30 -15.35
CA LEU A 65 9.43 -4.23 -14.57
C LEU A 65 9.38 -5.64 -15.19
N ALA A 66 8.19 -6.14 -15.54
CA ALA A 66 8.02 -7.42 -16.23
C ALA A 66 8.80 -7.48 -17.53
N LYS A 67 8.66 -6.45 -18.40
CA LYS A 67 9.41 -6.36 -19.67
C LYS A 67 10.94 -6.35 -19.46
N LYS A 68 11.41 -5.59 -18.45
CA LYS A 68 12.83 -5.54 -18.10
C LYS A 68 13.36 -6.89 -17.64
N MET A 69 12.59 -7.58 -16.78
CA MET A 69 12.98 -8.91 -16.28
C MET A 69 13.05 -9.93 -17.41
N ILE A 70 12.06 -9.99 -18.30
CA ILE A 70 12.09 -10.90 -19.48
C ILE A 70 13.36 -10.64 -20.31
N ARG A 71 13.70 -9.37 -20.58
CA ARG A 71 14.92 -9.04 -21.33
C ARG A 71 16.21 -9.43 -20.60
N LEU A 72 16.26 -9.37 -19.28
CA LEU A 72 17.41 -9.83 -18.50
C LEU A 72 17.67 -11.33 -18.62
N TYR A 73 16.62 -12.12 -18.94
CA TYR A 73 16.74 -13.55 -19.28
C TYR A 73 17.10 -13.80 -20.76
N GLY A 74 17.39 -12.74 -21.53
CA GLY A 74 17.72 -12.86 -22.96
C GLY A 74 16.50 -13.12 -23.85
N LEU A 75 15.28 -12.94 -23.32
CA LEU A 75 14.01 -13.23 -23.99
C LEU A 75 13.32 -11.93 -24.44
N ILE A 76 12.46 -12.03 -25.46
CA ILE A 76 11.73 -10.90 -26.02
C ILE A 76 10.30 -10.88 -25.46
N PRO A 77 9.90 -9.78 -24.78
CA PRO A 77 8.54 -9.64 -24.25
C PRO A 77 7.47 -9.76 -25.36
N ASN A 78 6.42 -10.49 -25.09
CA ASN A 78 5.28 -10.78 -25.98
C ASN A 78 5.65 -11.53 -27.29
N ILE A 79 6.87 -12.06 -27.40
CA ILE A 79 7.30 -12.99 -28.45
C ILE A 79 7.67 -14.31 -27.79
N ASP A 80 8.70 -14.32 -26.94
CA ASP A 80 9.15 -15.53 -26.26
C ASP A 80 8.34 -15.77 -24.97
N VAL A 81 8.01 -14.69 -24.25
CA VAL A 81 7.22 -14.73 -23.02
C VAL A 81 6.14 -13.66 -23.05
N ASN A 82 4.88 -14.07 -23.01
CA ASN A 82 3.75 -13.16 -23.00
C ASN A 82 3.57 -12.49 -21.60
N ILE A 83 3.13 -11.23 -21.64
CA ILE A 83 2.65 -10.53 -20.44
C ILE A 83 1.13 -10.52 -20.49
N THR A 84 0.48 -11.05 -19.47
CA THR A 84 -0.98 -11.12 -19.34
C THR A 84 -1.47 -10.26 -18.20
N TYR A 85 -2.71 -9.77 -18.32
CA TYR A 85 -3.34 -8.92 -17.30
C TYR A 85 -4.53 -9.65 -16.70
N SER A 86 -4.50 -9.87 -15.37
CA SER A 86 -5.53 -10.63 -14.67
C SER A 86 -6.69 -9.80 -14.12
N GLY A 87 -6.61 -8.47 -14.20
CA GLY A 87 -7.50 -7.56 -13.47
C GLY A 87 -7.00 -7.29 -12.04
N LEU A 88 -7.41 -6.15 -11.47
CA LEU A 88 -7.14 -5.81 -10.08
C LEU A 88 -7.90 -6.75 -9.14
N ARG A 89 -7.28 -7.11 -8.04
CA ARG A 89 -7.92 -7.91 -6.99
C ARG A 89 -8.82 -7.03 -6.11
N PRO A 90 -9.81 -7.61 -5.42
CA PRO A 90 -10.55 -6.86 -4.40
C PRO A 90 -9.59 -6.21 -3.39
N GLY A 91 -9.76 -4.92 -3.14
CA GLY A 91 -8.90 -4.14 -2.24
C GLY A 91 -7.56 -3.69 -2.85
N GLU A 92 -7.19 -4.12 -4.07
CA GLU A 92 -5.92 -3.72 -4.68
C GLU A 92 -5.99 -2.30 -5.24
N LYS A 93 -5.09 -1.43 -4.77
CA LYS A 93 -4.93 -0.07 -5.29
C LYS A 93 -4.16 -0.07 -6.61
N LEU A 94 -4.61 0.73 -7.57
CA LEU A 94 -3.88 0.95 -8.83
C LEU A 94 -2.58 1.71 -8.58
N TYR A 95 -2.65 2.73 -7.73
CA TYR A 95 -1.53 3.55 -7.28
C TYR A 95 -1.50 3.54 -5.75
N GLU A 96 -0.31 3.45 -5.17
CA GLU A 96 -0.12 3.60 -3.72
C GLU A 96 -0.10 5.07 -3.36
N GLU A 97 -0.80 5.42 -2.30
CA GLU A 97 -0.80 6.75 -1.70
C GLU A 97 0.30 6.81 -0.64
N LEU A 98 1.22 7.76 -0.79
CA LEU A 98 2.25 8.03 0.21
C LEU A 98 1.85 9.25 1.04
N LEU A 99 2.01 9.15 2.36
CA LEU A 99 1.89 10.26 3.30
C LEU A 99 3.17 11.11 3.27
N ASN A 100 3.61 11.54 2.09
CA ASN A 100 4.86 12.29 1.93
C ASN A 100 4.67 13.71 1.39
N ASP A 101 3.44 14.22 1.35
CA ASP A 101 3.22 15.60 0.98
C ASP A 101 3.59 16.56 2.14
N ALA A 102 4.01 17.77 1.79
CA ALA A 102 4.49 18.77 2.75
C ALA A 102 3.40 19.25 3.73
N GLU A 103 2.12 19.07 3.39
CA GLU A 103 0.99 19.49 4.24
C GLU A 103 0.80 18.50 5.40
N ASN A 104 1.03 17.20 5.13
CA ASN A 104 0.79 16.12 6.07
C ASN A 104 2.05 15.57 6.73
N THR A 105 3.23 16.15 6.46
CA THR A 105 4.49 15.70 7.04
C THR A 105 5.34 16.86 7.55
N THR A 106 6.28 16.53 8.44
CA THR A 106 7.35 17.41 8.91
C THR A 106 8.69 16.80 8.55
N GLN A 107 9.62 17.61 8.04
CA GLN A 107 10.96 17.14 7.69
C GLN A 107 11.78 16.83 8.95
N THR A 108 12.62 15.80 8.87
CA THR A 108 13.66 15.51 9.85
C THR A 108 15.02 16.00 9.33
N TYR A 109 16.09 15.78 10.09
CA TYR A 109 17.44 16.04 9.60
C TYR A 109 17.89 15.04 8.51
N HIS A 110 17.18 13.91 8.37
CA HIS A 110 17.46 12.92 7.34
C HIS A 110 16.54 13.15 6.15
N GLU A 111 17.10 13.38 4.95
CA GLU A 111 16.35 13.76 3.76
C GLU A 111 15.26 12.76 3.32
N LYS A 112 15.42 11.46 3.64
CA LYS A 112 14.47 10.40 3.30
C LYS A 112 13.52 10.01 4.43
N ILE A 113 13.57 10.69 5.58
CA ILE A 113 12.72 10.38 6.74
C ILE A 113 11.87 11.61 7.09
N LEU A 114 10.58 11.45 7.06
CA LEU A 114 9.59 12.45 7.41
C LEU A 114 8.82 11.99 8.64
N ILE A 115 8.24 12.92 9.39
CA ILE A 115 7.32 12.64 10.48
C ILE A 115 5.90 12.99 10.01
N ALA A 116 4.99 12.02 10.03
CA ALA A 116 3.59 12.27 9.68
C ALA A 116 2.91 13.17 10.71
N LYS A 117 2.14 14.15 10.24
CA LYS A 117 1.21 14.91 11.06
C LYS A 117 -0.07 14.10 11.17
N VAL A 118 -0.29 13.48 12.31
CA VAL A 118 -1.45 12.62 12.55
C VAL A 118 -2.47 13.33 13.40
N ARG A 119 -3.74 12.98 13.19
CA ARG A 119 -4.82 13.45 14.04
C ARG A 119 -4.66 12.86 15.45
N GLU A 120 -4.71 13.71 16.46
CA GLU A 120 -4.76 13.25 17.84
C GLU A 120 -6.11 12.58 18.14
N VAL A 121 -6.04 11.39 18.69
CA VAL A 121 -7.22 10.62 19.10
C VAL A 121 -7.06 10.25 20.56
N SER A 122 -8.10 10.48 21.39
CA SER A 122 -8.03 10.11 22.79
C SER A 122 -7.97 8.59 22.96
N PHE A 123 -7.22 8.14 23.96
CA PHE A 123 -7.09 6.72 24.29
C PHE A 123 -8.45 6.06 24.58
N GLU A 124 -9.34 6.76 25.28
CA GLU A 124 -10.67 6.25 25.62
C GLU A 124 -11.51 6.00 24.37
N LEU A 125 -11.45 6.91 23.39
CA LEU A 125 -12.14 6.72 22.11
C LEU A 125 -11.59 5.53 21.33
N VAL A 126 -10.28 5.36 21.29
CA VAL A 126 -9.63 4.20 20.63
C VAL A 126 -10.07 2.91 21.31
N LYS A 127 -10.05 2.87 22.64
CA LYS A 127 -10.46 1.71 23.44
C LYS A 127 -11.92 1.33 23.19
N GLN A 128 -12.83 2.32 23.20
CA GLN A 128 -14.24 2.10 22.90
C GLN A 128 -14.43 1.52 21.51
N ASN A 129 -13.81 2.14 20.50
CA ASN A 129 -13.92 1.71 19.12
C ASN A 129 -13.38 0.29 18.91
N THR A 130 -12.27 -0.04 19.54
CA THR A 130 -11.70 -1.41 19.49
C THR A 130 -12.66 -2.43 20.09
N TYR A 131 -13.29 -2.09 21.22
CA TYR A 131 -14.29 -2.96 21.85
C TYR A 131 -15.54 -3.14 20.97
N GLU A 132 -15.99 -2.10 20.29
CA GLU A 132 -17.12 -2.18 19.35
C GLU A 132 -16.80 -3.09 18.16
N LEU A 133 -15.59 -2.98 17.58
CA LEU A 133 -15.13 -3.87 16.51
C LEU A 133 -15.06 -5.34 16.99
N GLU A 134 -14.52 -5.58 18.18
CA GLU A 134 -14.46 -6.93 18.76
C GLU A 134 -15.87 -7.49 19.00
N THR A 135 -16.80 -6.65 19.45
CA THR A 135 -18.19 -7.03 19.65
C THR A 135 -18.84 -7.43 18.32
N ILE A 136 -18.65 -6.66 17.25
CA ILE A 136 -19.16 -6.98 15.92
C ILE A 136 -18.59 -8.33 15.46
N LEU A 137 -17.28 -8.53 15.56
CA LEU A 137 -16.61 -9.77 15.17
C LEU A 137 -17.09 -11.01 15.92
N THR A 138 -17.47 -10.86 17.18
CA THR A 138 -17.88 -11.99 18.03
C THR A 138 -19.39 -12.26 18.01
N THR A 139 -20.20 -11.27 17.66
CA THR A 139 -21.67 -11.38 17.72
C THR A 139 -22.34 -11.56 16.36
N THR A 140 -21.68 -11.14 15.29
CA THR A 140 -22.24 -11.22 13.93
C THR A 140 -21.21 -11.74 12.93
N ASN A 141 -21.70 -12.33 11.82
CA ASN A 141 -20.90 -12.62 10.65
C ASN A 141 -21.14 -11.59 9.53
N ASP A 142 -21.64 -10.41 9.90
CA ASP A 142 -21.94 -9.35 8.93
C ASP A 142 -20.69 -8.53 8.62
N GLU A 143 -20.02 -8.89 7.52
CA GLU A 143 -18.84 -8.19 7.03
C GLU A 143 -19.13 -6.75 6.62
N MET A 144 -20.36 -6.45 6.17
CA MET A 144 -20.75 -5.08 5.79
C MET A 144 -20.78 -4.17 7.01
N LEU A 145 -21.33 -4.66 8.12
CA LEU A 145 -21.34 -3.94 9.38
C LEU A 145 -19.92 -3.71 9.91
N LEU A 146 -19.06 -4.73 9.84
CA LEU A 146 -17.66 -4.64 10.25
C LEU A 146 -16.91 -3.59 9.44
N VAL A 147 -16.99 -3.66 8.11
CA VAL A 147 -16.32 -2.71 7.22
C VAL A 147 -16.92 -1.30 7.37
N GLY A 148 -18.23 -1.19 7.56
CA GLY A 148 -18.87 0.09 7.88
C GLY A 148 -18.25 0.73 9.13
N LYS A 149 -18.09 -0.04 10.21
CA LYS A 149 -17.44 0.44 11.44
C LYS A 149 -15.98 0.83 11.22
N MET A 150 -15.24 0.05 10.44
CA MET A 150 -13.85 0.41 10.08
C MET A 150 -13.77 1.77 9.35
N LYS A 151 -14.73 2.06 8.46
CA LYS A 151 -14.79 3.35 7.75
C LYS A 151 -15.17 4.53 8.65
N GLU A 152 -15.99 4.32 9.68
CA GLU A 152 -16.24 5.33 10.70
C GLU A 152 -14.97 5.72 11.46
N LEU A 153 -14.11 4.73 11.74
CA LEU A 153 -12.86 4.93 12.48
C LEU A 153 -11.77 5.56 11.60
N VAL A 154 -11.73 5.18 10.32
CA VAL A 154 -10.77 5.62 9.32
C VAL A 154 -11.53 6.16 8.11
N PRO A 155 -12.02 7.42 8.15
CA PRO A 155 -12.84 7.98 7.08
C PRO A 155 -12.13 8.01 5.71
N GLU A 156 -10.80 8.03 5.71
CA GLU A 156 -9.97 8.00 4.51
C GLU A 156 -9.88 6.60 3.87
N TYR A 157 -10.37 5.57 4.56
CA TYR A 157 -10.35 4.21 4.04
C TYR A 157 -11.33 4.02 2.89
N ILE A 158 -10.80 3.75 1.69
CA ILE A 158 -11.56 3.48 0.47
C ILE A 158 -11.42 2.00 0.09
N SER A 159 -12.55 1.34 -0.14
CA SER A 159 -12.62 -0.08 -0.51
C SER A 159 -12.49 -0.26 -2.02
N ASN A 160 -11.26 -0.24 -2.53
CA ASN A 160 -11.02 -0.38 -3.97
C ASN A 160 -11.42 -1.76 -4.51
N ASN A 161 -12.12 -1.79 -5.64
CA ASN A 161 -12.44 -3.01 -6.39
C ASN A 161 -13.15 -4.11 -5.55
N SER A 162 -13.97 -3.74 -4.58
CA SER A 162 -14.66 -4.67 -3.71
C SER A 162 -16.14 -4.31 -3.54
N ILE A 163 -16.94 -5.27 -3.04
CA ILE A 163 -18.37 -5.05 -2.75
C ILE A 163 -18.58 -3.95 -1.67
N TYR A 164 -17.56 -3.66 -0.88
CA TYR A 164 -17.62 -2.66 0.18
C TYR A 164 -17.49 -1.22 -0.32
N GLN A 165 -17.26 -1.00 -1.62
CA GLN A 165 -17.28 0.35 -2.22
C GLN A 165 -18.61 1.07 -2.01
N GLN A 166 -19.71 0.33 -1.88
CA GLN A 166 -21.02 0.93 -1.56
C GLN A 166 -21.09 1.60 -0.18
N LEU A 167 -20.12 1.33 0.70
CA LEU A 167 -19.97 1.95 2.00
C LEU A 167 -19.01 3.15 1.97
N ASP A 168 -18.38 3.44 0.81
CA ASP A 168 -17.51 4.59 0.70
C ASP A 168 -18.37 5.87 0.73
N THR A 169 -18.25 6.64 1.78
CA THR A 169 -18.79 7.99 1.81
C THR A 169 -17.98 8.84 0.85
N THR A 170 -18.65 9.57 -0.03
CA THR A 170 -17.99 10.59 -0.86
C THR A 170 -17.38 11.60 0.10
N VAL A 171 -16.06 11.56 0.28
CA VAL A 171 -15.35 12.61 0.99
C VAL A 171 -15.49 13.86 0.14
N ILE A 172 -16.49 14.66 0.45
CA ILE A 172 -16.54 16.01 -0.07
C ILE A 172 -15.31 16.69 0.52
N SER A 173 -14.30 16.88 -0.31
CA SER A 173 -13.13 17.68 0.05
C SER A 173 -13.66 19.07 0.41
N ILE A 174 -13.75 19.33 1.70
CA ILE A 174 -13.91 20.69 2.20
C ILE A 174 -12.52 21.30 2.03
N ALA A 175 -12.26 21.75 0.80
CA ALA A 175 -11.24 22.75 0.55
C ALA A 175 -11.79 24.05 1.14
N ASN A 176 -11.25 24.47 2.27
CA ASN A 176 -11.28 25.84 2.76
C ASN A 176 -9.87 26.23 3.17
#